data_82ae4c0239b17e832584de6fcbbbd01f
#
_entry.id   82ae4c0239b17e832584de6fcbbbd01f
#
_cell.length_a   1.000
_cell.length_b   1.000
_cell.length_c   1.000
_cell.angle_alpha   90.00
_cell.angle_beta   90.00
_cell.angle_gamma   90.00
#
_symmetry.space_group_name_H-M   'P 1'
#
loop_
_entity.id
_entity.type
_entity.pdbx_description
1 polymer ?
#
loop_
_entity_poly.entity_id
_entity_poly.type
_entity_poly.pdbx_seq_one_letter_code
_entity_poly.pdbx_strand_id
1 'polypeptide(L)'
;MAKEKRVKGEWKRLTVQAAAFLLQNPKLHNFFLGTIDTGKTKVLCAPGLNCYSCPAAAGACPIGSLQSALTPRKPSFPFYVLGFLLLFGVLFGRWICSHVCPFGLVQDLVYKIPFPKKVRTFKGDRILRLLKYAVLLVLVIALPLFDTLKPYFYKYLCPSGTLFGAIPLTLTNPMLRGQIGFLFWWKVGVLVTLLLLSLLIARPFCRYLCPLGAIYGLFNRFALLGLTCDASTCEIGRASCRERV
;
A
#
# COMPACT_ATOMS: atom_id res chain seq x y z
N MET A 1 12.17 -0.88 31.81
CA MET A 1 13.11 -1.33 30.76
C MET A 1 12.43 -1.90 29.50
N ALA A 2 11.55 -2.91 29.56
CA ALA A 2 10.90 -3.47 28.35
C ALA A 2 10.00 -2.46 27.62
N LYS A 3 9.19 -1.68 28.33
CA LYS A 3 8.32 -0.65 27.76
C LYS A 3 9.10 0.46 27.04
N GLU A 4 10.23 0.86 27.58
CA GLU A 4 11.10 1.90 27.00
C GLU A 4 11.83 1.41 25.75
N LYS A 5 12.35 0.18 25.75
CA LYS A 5 12.94 -0.45 24.54
C LYS A 5 11.91 -0.60 23.42
N ARG A 6 10.65 -0.91 23.76
CA ARG A 6 9.55 -1.00 22.82
C ARG A 6 9.23 0.34 22.16
N VAL A 7 9.10 1.41 22.95
CA VAL A 7 8.85 2.77 22.44
C VAL A 7 9.99 3.22 21.53
N LYS A 8 11.25 3.00 21.92
CA LYS A 8 12.42 3.31 21.05
C LYS A 8 12.41 2.52 19.75
N GLY A 9 12.01 1.25 19.74
CA GLY A 9 11.89 0.43 18.53
C GLY A 9 10.79 0.90 17.58
N GLU A 10 9.65 1.34 18.10
CA GLU A 10 8.56 1.89 17.30
C GLU A 10 8.93 3.23 16.65
N TRP A 11 9.64 4.11 17.38
CA TRP A 11 10.14 5.37 16.83
C TRP A 11 11.17 5.14 15.72
N LYS A 12 12.14 4.24 15.91
CA LYS A 12 13.11 3.88 14.87
C LYS A 12 12.41 3.40 13.57
N ARG A 13 11.38 2.57 13.71
CA ARG A 13 10.60 2.13 12.56
C ARG A 13 9.90 3.28 11.85
N LEU A 14 9.29 4.19 12.59
CA LEU A 14 8.62 5.36 12.01
C LEU A 14 9.59 6.32 11.32
N THR A 15 10.77 6.54 11.89
CA THR A 15 11.79 7.38 11.23
C THR A 15 12.27 6.75 9.92
N VAL A 16 12.47 5.43 9.87
CA VAL A 16 12.80 4.73 8.64
C VAL A 16 11.67 4.85 7.61
N GLN A 17 10.41 4.69 8.03
CA GLN A 17 9.25 4.86 7.15
C GLN A 17 9.13 6.29 6.62
N ALA A 18 9.34 7.30 7.47
CA ALA A 18 9.31 8.70 7.06
C ALA A 18 10.44 9.02 6.07
N ALA A 19 11.65 8.55 6.32
CA ALA A 19 12.77 8.69 5.40
C ALA A 19 12.47 8.00 4.06
N ALA A 20 11.95 6.77 4.08
CA ALA A 20 11.56 6.05 2.88
C ALA A 20 10.43 6.76 2.11
N PHE A 21 9.47 7.37 2.81
CA PHE A 21 8.43 8.19 2.20
C PHE A 21 9.02 9.40 1.47
N LEU A 22 9.94 10.14 2.10
CA LEU A 22 10.60 11.29 1.49
C LEU A 22 11.47 10.89 0.29
N LEU A 23 12.20 9.80 0.36
CA LEU A 23 13.00 9.27 -0.75
C LEU A 23 12.14 8.85 -1.95
N GLN A 24 10.96 8.28 -1.71
CA GLN A 24 10.02 7.90 -2.79
C GLN A 24 9.25 9.09 -3.35
N ASN A 25 9.14 10.17 -2.58
CA ASN A 25 8.38 11.37 -2.92
C ASN A 25 9.21 12.65 -2.76
N PRO A 26 10.32 12.81 -3.49
CA PRO A 26 11.24 13.94 -3.32
C PRO A 26 10.64 15.28 -3.77
N LYS A 27 9.62 15.26 -4.63
CA LYS A 27 9.02 16.46 -5.22
C LYS A 27 7.76 16.91 -4.46
N LEU A 28 7.85 17.04 -3.13
CA LEU A 28 6.72 17.46 -2.29
C LEU A 28 6.13 18.81 -2.66
N HIS A 29 6.92 19.73 -3.23
CA HIS A 29 6.45 21.04 -3.72
C HIS A 29 5.36 20.93 -4.80
N ASN A 30 5.33 19.82 -5.58
CA ASN A 30 4.32 19.59 -6.59
C ASN A 30 2.91 19.40 -6.02
N PHE A 31 2.78 19.08 -4.72
CA PHE A 31 1.47 19.07 -4.05
C PHE A 31 0.82 20.46 -4.06
N PHE A 32 1.61 21.50 -3.97
CA PHE A 32 1.11 22.88 -4.00
C PHE A 32 0.93 23.41 -5.43
N LEU A 33 1.75 22.94 -6.36
CA LEU A 33 1.65 23.33 -7.77
C LEU A 33 0.56 22.58 -8.54
N GLY A 34 0.08 21.44 -8.03
CA GLY A 34 -0.94 20.61 -8.67
C GLY A 34 -0.50 19.97 -9.99
N THR A 35 0.81 19.90 -10.23
CA THR A 35 1.38 19.30 -11.43
C THR A 35 1.88 17.89 -11.15
N ILE A 36 1.56 16.94 -12.05
CA ILE A 36 2.10 15.59 -11.98
C ILE A 36 3.48 15.59 -12.62
N ASP A 37 4.49 15.09 -11.91
CA ASP A 37 5.80 14.90 -12.50
C ASP A 37 5.74 13.84 -13.63
N THR A 38 6.23 14.19 -14.80
CA THR A 38 6.32 13.29 -15.97
C THR A 38 7.76 12.87 -16.26
N GLY A 39 8.66 13.05 -15.29
CA GLY A 39 10.07 12.73 -15.43
C GLY A 39 10.35 11.24 -15.72
N LYS A 40 11.51 10.97 -16.31
CA LYS A 40 11.98 9.61 -16.66
C LYS A 40 12.02 8.66 -15.45
N THR A 41 12.16 9.17 -14.25
CA THR A 41 12.19 8.40 -13.00
C THR A 41 10.89 7.63 -12.71
N LYS A 42 9.73 8.12 -13.22
CA LYS A 42 8.43 7.43 -13.05
C LYS A 42 8.31 6.09 -13.80
N VAL A 43 9.23 5.78 -14.68
CA VAL A 43 9.33 4.46 -15.31
C VAL A 43 9.80 3.42 -14.30
N LEU A 44 10.54 3.84 -13.28
CA LEU A 44 11.03 2.95 -12.22
C LEU A 44 9.91 2.61 -11.24
N CYS A 45 9.81 1.33 -10.87
CA CYS A 45 8.89 0.90 -9.82
C CYS A 45 9.44 1.25 -8.43
N ALA A 46 8.55 1.74 -7.56
CA ALA A 46 8.84 1.87 -6.13
C ALA A 46 8.41 0.60 -5.39
N PRO A 47 9.17 0.08 -4.43
CA PRO A 47 8.84 -1.18 -3.76
C PRO A 47 7.59 -1.11 -2.87
N GLY A 48 7.11 0.09 -2.56
CA GLY A 48 5.91 0.35 -1.77
C GLY A 48 4.67 0.65 -2.61
N LEU A 49 3.55 0.89 -1.92
CA LEU A 49 2.30 1.33 -2.55
C LEU A 49 2.35 2.85 -2.78
N ASN A 50 3.08 3.27 -3.80
CA ASN A 50 3.22 4.67 -4.19
C ASN A 50 2.49 4.95 -5.51
N CYS A 51 1.56 5.92 -5.51
CA CYS A 51 0.70 6.15 -6.66
C CYS A 51 1.44 6.87 -7.79
N TYR A 52 1.29 6.37 -9.04
CA TYR A 52 1.82 7.04 -10.23
C TYR A 52 1.28 8.48 -10.38
N SER A 53 -0.01 8.69 -10.07
CA SER A 53 -0.65 10.01 -10.15
C SER A 53 -0.33 10.92 -8.96
N CYS A 54 0.49 10.48 -8.01
CA CYS A 54 0.96 11.35 -6.93
C CYS A 54 1.87 12.45 -7.50
N PRO A 55 1.59 13.73 -7.24
CA PRO A 55 2.43 14.84 -7.68
C PRO A 55 3.89 14.73 -7.23
N ALA A 56 4.10 14.29 -6.02
CA ALA A 56 5.43 14.18 -5.40
C ALA A 56 6.20 12.92 -5.78
N ALA A 57 5.53 11.88 -6.30
CA ALA A 57 6.14 10.57 -6.49
C ALA A 57 7.19 10.55 -7.59
N ALA A 58 8.37 10.03 -7.27
CA ALA A 58 9.44 9.78 -8.24
C ALA A 58 9.30 8.43 -8.95
N GLY A 59 8.61 7.45 -8.35
CA GLY A 59 8.42 6.11 -8.90
C GLY A 59 6.96 5.69 -9.00
N ALA A 60 6.69 4.62 -9.74
CA ALA A 60 5.36 4.06 -9.95
C ALA A 60 5.08 2.86 -9.03
N CYS A 61 3.79 2.65 -8.70
CA CYS A 61 3.36 1.46 -7.98
C CYS A 61 3.48 0.21 -8.87
N PRO A 62 4.13 -0.88 -8.43
CA PRO A 62 4.28 -2.08 -9.25
C PRO A 62 2.94 -2.76 -9.56
N ILE A 63 1.92 -2.65 -8.71
CA ILE A 63 0.58 -3.18 -9.00
C ILE A 63 -0.10 -2.36 -10.10
N GLY A 64 0.03 -1.04 -10.08
CA GLY A 64 -0.49 -0.18 -11.14
C GLY A 64 0.20 -0.44 -12.48
N SER A 65 1.52 -0.59 -12.47
CA SER A 65 2.32 -0.94 -13.66
C SER A 65 1.97 -2.33 -14.20
N LEU A 66 1.74 -3.31 -13.33
CA LEU A 66 1.29 -4.65 -13.70
C LEU A 66 -0.07 -4.61 -14.39
N GLN A 67 -1.06 -3.90 -13.82
CA GLN A 67 -2.38 -3.76 -14.42
C GLN A 67 -2.33 -3.03 -15.77
N SER A 68 -1.50 -2.00 -15.89
CA SER A 68 -1.32 -1.27 -17.14
C SER A 68 -0.71 -2.15 -18.24
N ALA A 69 0.21 -3.02 -17.88
CA ALA A 69 0.87 -3.95 -18.83
C ALA A 69 -0.04 -5.12 -19.24
N LEU A 70 -0.95 -5.56 -18.36
CA LEU A 70 -1.93 -6.61 -18.67
C LEU A 70 -3.11 -6.10 -19.51
N THR A 71 -3.27 -4.78 -19.64
CA THR A 71 -4.36 -4.20 -20.43
C THR A 71 -4.08 -4.36 -21.93
N PRO A 72 -5.00 -4.91 -22.75
CA PRO A 72 -4.72 -5.36 -24.13
C PRO A 72 -4.44 -4.28 -25.18
N ARG A 73 -4.42 -3.03 -24.82
CA ARG A 73 -4.12 -1.91 -25.74
C ARG A 73 -2.71 -1.99 -26.36
N LYS A 74 -1.76 -2.59 -25.64
CA LYS A 74 -0.44 -3.09 -26.11
C LYS A 74 -0.04 -4.23 -25.17
N PRO A 75 -0.37 -5.47 -25.47
CA PRO A 75 0.01 -6.60 -24.63
C PRO A 75 1.54 -6.75 -24.68
N SER A 76 2.20 -6.16 -23.72
CA SER A 76 3.62 -6.42 -23.45
C SER A 76 3.70 -7.23 -22.17
N PHE A 77 4.36 -8.37 -22.23
CA PHE A 77 4.54 -9.17 -21.03
C PHE A 77 5.36 -8.36 -20.01
N PRO A 78 4.88 -8.18 -18.77
CA PRO A 78 5.48 -7.24 -17.82
C PRO A 78 6.73 -7.82 -17.13
N PHE A 79 7.72 -8.26 -17.91
CA PHE A 79 8.96 -8.87 -17.39
C PHE A 79 9.66 -7.98 -16.35
N TYR A 80 9.74 -6.67 -16.61
CA TYR A 80 10.35 -5.72 -15.69
C TYR A 80 9.61 -5.69 -14.34
N VAL A 81 8.29 -5.58 -14.35
CA VAL A 81 7.48 -5.49 -13.12
C VAL A 81 7.52 -6.80 -12.35
N LEU A 82 7.43 -7.94 -13.06
CA LEU A 82 7.54 -9.27 -12.45
C LEU A 82 8.94 -9.49 -11.86
N GLY A 83 10.00 -9.18 -12.59
CA GLY A 83 11.38 -9.26 -12.10
C GLY A 83 11.61 -8.38 -10.88
N PHE A 84 11.07 -7.15 -10.90
CA PHE A 84 11.13 -6.24 -9.77
C PHE A 84 10.41 -6.81 -8.53
N LEU A 85 9.18 -7.33 -8.68
CA LEU A 85 8.40 -7.92 -7.59
C LEU A 85 9.08 -9.19 -7.05
N LEU A 86 9.65 -10.03 -7.91
CA LEU A 86 10.41 -11.22 -7.52
C LEU A 86 11.66 -10.84 -6.74
N LEU A 87 12.46 -9.92 -7.27
CA LEU A 87 13.70 -9.47 -6.64
C LEU A 87 13.43 -8.92 -5.23
N PHE A 88 12.55 -7.94 -5.11
CA PHE A 88 12.23 -7.34 -3.82
C PHE A 88 11.46 -8.30 -2.90
N GLY A 89 10.66 -9.20 -3.46
CA GLY A 89 9.96 -10.24 -2.71
C GLY A 89 10.92 -11.22 -2.05
N VAL A 90 11.92 -11.72 -2.79
CA VAL A 90 12.92 -12.67 -2.29
C VAL A 90 13.91 -12.01 -1.33
N LEU A 91 14.31 -10.76 -1.61
CA LEU A 91 15.27 -10.07 -0.73
C LEU A 91 14.63 -9.65 0.60
N PHE A 92 13.47 -9.01 0.56
CA PHE A 92 12.90 -8.31 1.72
C PHE A 92 11.54 -8.84 2.16
N GLY A 93 10.80 -9.53 1.31
CA GLY A 93 9.45 -10.01 1.62
C GLY A 93 8.56 -8.92 2.24
N ARG A 94 7.92 -9.22 3.38
CA ARG A 94 7.04 -8.30 4.10
C ARG A 94 7.74 -7.14 4.82
N TRP A 95 9.06 -7.15 4.90
CA TRP A 95 9.82 -6.05 5.49
C TRP A 95 9.52 -4.72 4.77
N ILE A 96 9.38 -4.75 3.45
CA ILE A 96 9.00 -3.58 2.63
C ILE A 96 7.68 -2.98 3.10
N CYS A 97 6.67 -3.81 3.34
CA CYS A 97 5.36 -3.33 3.80
C CYS A 97 5.43 -2.66 5.18
N SER A 98 6.39 -3.06 6.03
CA SER A 98 6.52 -2.52 7.38
C SER A 98 7.40 -1.28 7.47
N HIS A 99 8.37 -1.09 6.57
CA HIS A 99 9.38 -0.04 6.66
C HIS A 99 9.41 0.94 5.49
N VAL A 100 8.92 0.54 4.31
CA VAL A 100 9.11 1.33 3.09
C VAL A 100 7.78 1.85 2.52
N CYS A 101 6.64 1.21 2.83
CA CYS A 101 5.37 1.55 2.22
C CYS A 101 4.80 2.89 2.74
N PRO A 102 4.58 3.90 1.86
CA PRO A 102 4.02 5.20 2.22
C PRO A 102 2.63 5.11 2.86
N PHE A 103 1.74 4.32 2.28
CA PHE A 103 0.40 4.13 2.83
C PHE A 103 0.40 3.37 4.17
N GLY A 104 1.41 2.50 4.38
CA GLY A 104 1.63 1.85 5.68
C GLY A 104 1.98 2.85 6.79
N LEU A 105 2.76 3.88 6.47
CA LEU A 105 3.08 4.98 7.39
C LEU A 105 1.81 5.72 7.83
N VAL A 106 0.93 6.07 6.89
CA VAL A 106 -0.33 6.77 7.21
C VAL A 106 -1.19 5.93 8.15
N GLN A 107 -1.36 4.63 7.88
CA GLN A 107 -2.12 3.74 8.75
C GLN A 107 -1.50 3.61 10.15
N ASP A 108 -0.18 3.57 10.25
CA ASP A 108 0.51 3.51 11.56
C ASP A 108 0.33 4.81 12.35
N LEU A 109 0.37 5.97 11.69
CA LEU A 109 0.13 7.26 12.33
C LEU A 109 -1.31 7.36 12.86
N VAL A 110 -2.29 6.96 12.05
CA VAL A 110 -3.71 6.94 12.47
C VAL A 110 -3.92 5.96 13.63
N TYR A 111 -3.30 4.77 13.59
CA TYR A 111 -3.41 3.78 14.67
C TYR A 111 -2.77 4.26 15.99
N LYS A 112 -1.82 5.19 15.96
CA LYS A 112 -1.21 5.76 17.16
C LYS A 112 -2.15 6.64 17.97
N ILE A 113 -3.20 7.19 17.35
CA ILE A 113 -4.22 7.98 18.05
C ILE A 113 -4.81 7.12 19.18
N PRO A 114 -4.83 7.62 20.41
CA PRO A 114 -5.36 6.89 21.55
C PRO A 114 -6.88 6.69 21.41
N PHE A 115 -7.28 5.48 21.05
CA PHE A 115 -8.69 5.09 20.97
C PHE A 115 -8.98 4.00 22.02
N PRO A 116 -10.09 4.08 22.78
CA PRO A 116 -10.34 3.21 23.94
C PRO A 116 -10.48 1.73 23.60
N LYS A 117 -10.98 1.40 22.40
CA LYS A 117 -11.22 0.00 21.98
C LYS A 117 -10.38 -0.38 20.77
N LYS A 118 -9.13 -0.81 20.98
CA LYS A 118 -8.29 -1.38 19.91
C LYS A 118 -8.52 -2.89 19.80
N VAL A 119 -9.00 -3.32 18.63
CA VAL A 119 -9.27 -4.73 18.34
C VAL A 119 -8.01 -5.35 17.73
N ARG A 120 -7.45 -6.37 18.38
CA ARG A 120 -6.25 -7.06 17.89
C ARG A 120 -6.59 -8.25 16.99
N THR A 121 -7.60 -9.02 17.36
CA THR A 121 -8.10 -10.20 16.62
C THR A 121 -9.58 -10.38 16.88
N PHE A 122 -10.33 -10.89 15.90
CA PHE A 122 -11.74 -11.24 16.03
C PHE A 122 -12.03 -12.59 15.36
N LYS A 123 -13.16 -13.19 15.70
CA LYS A 123 -13.62 -14.43 15.06
C LYS A 123 -13.85 -14.16 13.56
N GLY A 124 -13.14 -14.87 12.66
CA GLY A 124 -13.22 -14.63 11.21
C GLY A 124 -12.03 -13.87 10.59
N ASP A 125 -11.09 -13.36 11.41
CA ASP A 125 -9.88 -12.69 10.94
C ASP A 125 -9.07 -13.52 9.93
N ARG A 126 -9.03 -14.87 10.10
CA ARG A 126 -8.35 -15.79 9.19
C ARG A 126 -8.96 -15.78 7.78
N ILE A 127 -10.30 -15.72 7.68
CA ILE A 127 -11.01 -15.70 6.39
C ILE A 127 -10.80 -14.36 5.70
N LEU A 128 -10.92 -13.25 6.45
CA LEU A 128 -10.68 -11.91 5.90
C LEU A 128 -9.25 -11.73 5.36
N ARG A 129 -8.26 -12.42 5.93
CA ARG A 129 -6.88 -12.38 5.41
C ARG A 129 -6.71 -13.06 4.06
N LEU A 130 -7.61 -13.97 3.70
CA LEU A 130 -7.64 -14.57 2.36
C LEU A 130 -8.18 -13.61 1.31
N LEU A 131 -8.97 -12.61 1.73
CA LEU A 131 -9.57 -11.62 0.82
C LEU A 131 -8.51 -10.89 -0.02
N LYS A 132 -7.32 -10.61 0.52
CA LYS A 132 -6.23 -9.99 -0.25
C LYS A 132 -5.77 -10.82 -1.45
N TYR A 133 -5.81 -12.16 -1.33
CA TYR A 133 -5.48 -13.06 -2.45
C TYR A 133 -6.60 -13.09 -3.47
N ALA A 134 -7.87 -13.05 -3.03
CA ALA A 134 -9.01 -12.90 -3.92
C ALA A 134 -8.96 -11.56 -4.67
N VAL A 135 -8.63 -10.46 -3.98
CA VAL A 135 -8.43 -9.14 -4.60
C VAL A 135 -7.28 -9.18 -5.62
N LEU A 136 -6.16 -9.83 -5.30
CA LEU A 136 -5.05 -9.99 -6.22
C LEU A 136 -5.47 -10.77 -7.48
N LEU A 137 -6.10 -11.91 -7.30
CA LEU A 137 -6.44 -12.81 -8.40
C LEU A 137 -7.56 -12.25 -9.27
N VAL A 138 -8.63 -11.73 -8.66
CA VAL A 138 -9.81 -11.22 -9.40
C VAL A 138 -9.58 -9.81 -9.92
N LEU A 139 -9.26 -8.84 -9.04
CA LEU A 139 -9.21 -7.41 -9.41
C LEU A 139 -7.92 -7.00 -10.12
N VAL A 140 -6.80 -7.69 -9.88
CA VAL A 140 -5.51 -7.31 -10.47
C VAL A 140 -5.19 -8.15 -11.69
N ILE A 141 -5.55 -9.44 -11.72
CA ILE A 141 -5.20 -10.37 -12.80
C ILE A 141 -6.40 -10.64 -13.71
N ALA A 142 -7.49 -11.23 -13.18
CA ALA A 142 -8.58 -11.71 -14.00
C ALA A 142 -9.33 -10.59 -14.72
N LEU A 143 -9.83 -9.59 -14.00
CA LEU A 143 -10.63 -8.51 -14.60
C LEU A 143 -9.88 -7.71 -15.68
N PRO A 144 -8.60 -7.31 -15.53
CA PRO A 144 -7.89 -6.64 -16.61
C PRO A 144 -7.65 -7.50 -17.86
N LEU A 145 -7.65 -8.83 -17.72
CA LEU A 145 -7.52 -9.74 -18.85
C LEU A 145 -8.83 -9.89 -19.65
N PHE A 146 -9.98 -9.86 -18.97
CA PHE A 146 -11.29 -9.99 -19.59
C PHE A 146 -11.87 -8.66 -20.09
N ASP A 147 -11.69 -7.58 -19.32
CA ASP A 147 -12.21 -6.26 -19.68
C ASP A 147 -11.04 -5.33 -20.07
N THR A 148 -10.89 -5.17 -21.36
CA THR A 148 -9.75 -4.59 -22.05
C THR A 148 -9.47 -3.12 -21.76
N LEU A 149 -10.27 -2.43 -20.94
CA LEU A 149 -10.24 -0.97 -20.87
C LEU A 149 -10.03 -0.37 -19.47
N LYS A 150 -10.09 -1.16 -18.37
CA LYS A 150 -10.14 -0.55 -17.03
C LYS A 150 -9.28 -1.28 -15.99
N PRO A 151 -8.31 -0.60 -15.36
CA PRO A 151 -7.57 -1.14 -14.22
C PRO A 151 -8.43 -1.07 -12.94
N TYR A 152 -9.20 -2.11 -12.67
CA TYR A 152 -10.24 -2.16 -11.64
C TYR A 152 -9.74 -1.87 -10.23
N PHE A 153 -8.63 -2.47 -9.80
CA PHE A 153 -8.10 -2.26 -8.46
C PHE A 153 -7.75 -0.79 -8.21
N TYR A 154 -6.96 -0.23 -9.11
CA TYR A 154 -6.51 1.16 -9.00
C TYR A 154 -7.68 2.16 -9.13
N LYS A 155 -8.65 1.84 -9.99
CA LYS A 155 -9.80 2.72 -10.26
C LYS A 155 -10.81 2.76 -9.11
N TYR A 156 -11.09 1.61 -8.47
CA TYR A 156 -12.19 1.50 -7.51
C TYR A 156 -11.75 1.31 -6.06
N LEU A 157 -10.61 0.65 -5.80
CA LEU A 157 -10.26 0.21 -4.45
C LEU A 157 -9.00 0.85 -3.87
N CYS A 158 -8.09 1.39 -4.70
CA CYS A 158 -6.79 1.86 -4.22
C CYS A 158 -6.88 3.13 -3.36
N PRO A 159 -6.69 3.07 -2.03
CA PRO A 159 -6.76 4.23 -1.16
C PRO A 159 -5.54 5.14 -1.27
N SER A 160 -4.37 4.58 -1.61
CA SER A 160 -3.15 5.34 -1.83
C SER A 160 -3.29 6.32 -3.00
N GLY A 161 -3.93 5.87 -4.11
CA GLY A 161 -4.21 6.73 -5.25
C GLY A 161 -5.19 7.85 -4.93
N THR A 162 -6.12 7.63 -4.01
CA THR A 162 -7.06 8.66 -3.57
C THR A 162 -6.36 9.67 -2.67
N LEU A 163 -5.62 9.21 -1.67
CA LEU A 163 -4.97 10.06 -0.67
C LEU A 163 -3.84 10.91 -1.27
N PHE A 164 -2.93 10.30 -2.03
CA PHE A 164 -1.73 10.97 -2.54
C PHE A 164 -1.88 11.52 -3.96
N GLY A 165 -2.91 11.10 -4.69
CA GLY A 165 -3.16 11.56 -6.06
C GLY A 165 -4.44 12.37 -6.20
N ALA A 166 -5.61 11.73 -6.06
CA ALA A 166 -6.89 12.37 -6.38
C ALA A 166 -7.19 13.61 -5.52
N ILE A 167 -7.04 13.51 -4.20
CA ILE A 167 -7.33 14.62 -3.28
C ILE A 167 -6.42 15.82 -3.53
N PRO A 168 -5.08 15.71 -3.54
CA PRO A 168 -4.22 16.86 -3.78
C PRO A 168 -4.47 17.52 -5.15
N LEU A 169 -4.63 16.72 -6.20
CA LEU A 169 -4.86 17.23 -7.53
C LEU A 169 -6.19 17.97 -7.69
N THR A 170 -7.26 17.47 -7.06
CA THR A 170 -8.57 18.16 -7.10
C THR A 170 -8.58 19.43 -6.26
N LEU A 171 -7.79 19.52 -5.21
CA LEU A 171 -7.67 20.71 -4.38
C LEU A 171 -6.91 21.84 -5.11
N THR A 172 -5.87 21.49 -5.85
CA THR A 172 -4.98 22.45 -6.50
C THR A 172 -5.44 22.85 -7.90
N ASN A 173 -6.09 21.96 -8.66
CA ASN A 173 -6.52 22.21 -10.03
C ASN A 173 -8.02 22.49 -10.15
N PRO A 174 -8.45 23.73 -10.47
CA PRO A 174 -9.85 24.08 -10.65
C PRO A 174 -10.54 23.28 -11.79
N MET A 175 -9.82 22.98 -12.86
CA MET A 175 -10.33 22.18 -13.98
C MET A 175 -10.77 20.77 -13.56
N LEU A 176 -10.03 20.14 -12.65
CA LEU A 176 -10.35 18.80 -12.15
C LEU A 176 -11.54 18.81 -11.19
N ARG A 177 -11.82 19.92 -10.53
CA ARG A 177 -13.01 20.07 -9.67
C ARG A 177 -14.31 19.92 -10.46
N GLY A 178 -14.37 20.41 -11.69
CA GLY A 178 -15.55 20.27 -12.56
C GLY A 178 -15.81 18.82 -13.02
N GLN A 179 -14.83 17.95 -12.91
CA GLN A 179 -14.94 16.53 -13.31
C GLN A 179 -15.20 15.58 -12.12
N ILE A 180 -15.48 16.11 -10.92
CA ILE A 180 -15.79 15.31 -9.74
C ILE A 180 -17.13 14.62 -9.95
N GLY A 181 -17.10 13.30 -10.18
CA GLY A 181 -18.27 12.45 -10.32
C GLY A 181 -18.45 11.47 -9.17
N PHE A 182 -19.44 10.59 -9.29
CA PHE A 182 -19.73 9.54 -8.31
C PHE A 182 -18.50 8.71 -7.92
N LEU A 183 -17.63 8.38 -8.88
CA LEU A 183 -16.43 7.57 -8.65
C LEU A 183 -15.44 8.23 -7.65
N PHE A 184 -15.33 9.56 -7.67
CA PHE A 184 -14.47 10.27 -6.72
C PHE A 184 -14.99 10.10 -5.29
N TRP A 185 -16.30 10.33 -5.08
CA TRP A 185 -16.93 10.18 -3.77
C TRP A 185 -16.89 8.73 -3.26
N TRP A 186 -17.08 7.76 -4.15
CA TRP A 186 -16.89 6.34 -3.82
C TRP A 186 -15.48 6.07 -3.28
N LYS A 187 -14.44 6.53 -3.95
CA LYS A 187 -13.03 6.35 -3.54
C LYS A 187 -12.72 7.06 -2.24
N VAL A 188 -13.26 8.26 -2.03
CA VAL A 188 -13.13 8.98 -0.76
C VAL A 188 -13.82 8.21 0.35
N GLY A 189 -15.00 7.65 0.12
CA GLY A 189 -15.72 6.79 1.08
C GLY A 189 -14.90 5.56 1.48
N VAL A 190 -14.30 4.86 0.50
CA VAL A 190 -13.40 3.72 0.76
C VAL A 190 -12.18 4.16 1.60
N LEU A 191 -11.55 5.29 1.26
CA LEU A 191 -10.43 5.82 2.01
C LEU A 191 -10.80 6.14 3.46
N VAL A 192 -11.90 6.87 3.67
CA VAL A 192 -12.39 7.25 5.01
C VAL A 192 -12.71 6.00 5.83
N THR A 193 -13.40 5.02 5.26
CA THR A 193 -13.70 3.75 5.93
C THR A 193 -12.43 3.03 6.37
N LEU A 194 -11.41 2.96 5.51
CA LEU A 194 -10.13 2.34 5.85
C LEU A 194 -9.36 3.11 6.92
N LEU A 195 -9.42 4.43 6.91
CA LEU A 195 -8.79 5.26 7.96
C LEU A 195 -9.50 5.09 9.31
N LEU A 196 -10.84 5.05 9.32
CA LEU A 196 -11.63 4.76 10.54
C LEU A 196 -11.33 3.36 11.07
N LEU A 197 -11.26 2.35 10.20
CA LEU A 197 -10.84 1.00 10.59
C LEU A 197 -9.40 0.98 11.12
N SER A 198 -8.52 1.87 10.65
CA SER A 198 -7.14 1.98 11.14
C SER A 198 -7.05 2.51 12.56
N LEU A 199 -8.08 3.19 13.09
CA LEU A 199 -8.17 3.55 14.51
C LEU A 199 -8.37 2.32 15.40
N LEU A 200 -9.11 1.32 14.90
CA LEU A 200 -9.50 0.12 15.64
C LEU A 200 -8.50 -1.03 15.43
N ILE A 201 -8.08 -1.25 14.19
CA ILE A 201 -7.26 -2.39 13.75
C ILE A 201 -5.94 -1.89 13.17
N ALA A 202 -4.83 -2.50 13.56
CA ALA A 202 -3.54 -2.16 13.00
C ALA A 202 -3.47 -2.54 11.51
N ARG A 203 -3.25 -1.55 10.64
CA ARG A 203 -3.06 -1.69 9.19
C ARG A 203 -4.14 -2.53 8.48
N PRO A 204 -5.44 -2.18 8.54
CA PRO A 204 -6.52 -3.00 8.00
C PRO A 204 -6.39 -3.22 6.48
N PHE A 205 -6.02 -2.19 5.73
CA PHE A 205 -5.82 -2.32 4.29
C PHE A 205 -4.71 -3.31 3.94
N CYS A 206 -3.53 -3.18 4.54
CA CYS A 206 -2.40 -4.07 4.30
C CYS A 206 -2.70 -5.52 4.73
N ARG A 207 -3.56 -5.68 5.74
CA ARG A 207 -3.91 -6.98 6.32
C ARG A 207 -4.92 -7.74 5.46
N TYR A 208 -5.92 -7.05 4.88
CA TYR A 208 -7.08 -7.69 4.27
C TYR A 208 -7.25 -7.44 2.76
N LEU A 209 -6.80 -6.30 2.24
CA LEU A 209 -7.13 -5.84 0.89
C LEU A 209 -5.94 -5.64 -0.03
N CYS A 210 -4.73 -5.42 0.51
CA CYS A 210 -3.58 -5.03 -0.29
C CYS A 210 -3.02 -6.18 -1.14
N PRO A 211 -3.09 -6.11 -2.49
CA PRO A 211 -2.55 -7.15 -3.37
C PRO A 211 -1.02 -7.22 -3.33
N LEU A 212 -0.34 -6.09 -3.15
CA LEU A 212 1.11 -6.05 -2.98
C LEU A 212 1.54 -6.79 -1.70
N GLY A 213 0.76 -6.61 -0.60
CA GLY A 213 0.95 -7.36 0.64
C GLY A 213 0.63 -8.86 0.51
N ALA A 214 -0.21 -9.27 -0.45
CA ALA A 214 -0.41 -10.67 -0.79
C ALA A 214 0.83 -11.25 -1.48
N ILE A 215 1.37 -10.58 -2.50
CA ILE A 215 2.56 -11.00 -3.24
C ILE A 215 3.76 -11.13 -2.30
N TYR A 216 4.13 -10.08 -1.59
CA TYR A 216 5.25 -10.12 -0.64
C TYR A 216 5.01 -11.11 0.51
N GLY A 217 3.75 -11.41 0.81
CA GLY A 217 3.37 -12.44 1.78
C GLY A 217 3.75 -13.84 1.34
N LEU A 218 3.62 -14.18 0.06
CA LEU A 218 4.02 -15.46 -0.50
C LEU A 218 5.54 -15.65 -0.43
N PHE A 219 6.30 -14.59 -0.74
CA PHE A 219 7.77 -14.63 -0.69
C PHE A 219 8.36 -14.58 0.71
N ASN A 220 7.61 -14.17 1.72
CA ASN A 220 8.14 -14.02 3.09
C ASN A 220 8.74 -15.30 3.67
N ARG A 221 8.31 -16.47 3.17
CA ARG A 221 8.85 -17.77 3.60
C ARG A 221 10.28 -18.00 3.10
N PHE A 222 10.63 -17.41 1.96
CA PHE A 222 11.93 -17.55 1.28
C PHE A 222 12.77 -16.28 1.35
N ALA A 223 12.27 -15.23 2.01
CA ALA A 223 12.94 -13.94 2.04
C ALA A 223 14.22 -13.99 2.87
N LEU A 224 15.31 -13.44 2.31
CA LEU A 224 16.62 -13.35 2.96
C LEU A 224 16.56 -12.48 4.23
N LEU A 225 15.84 -11.36 4.18
CA LEU A 225 15.58 -10.46 5.31
C LEU A 225 14.17 -10.67 5.84
N GLY A 226 13.79 -11.94 6.07
CA GLY A 226 12.49 -12.30 6.63
C GLY A 226 12.32 -11.75 8.05
N LEU A 227 11.14 -11.22 8.36
CA LEU A 227 10.78 -10.87 9.73
C LEU A 227 10.41 -12.15 10.47
N THR A 228 11.29 -12.60 11.35
CA THR A 228 11.00 -13.65 12.32
C THR A 228 10.34 -13.04 13.56
N CYS A 229 9.35 -13.70 14.08
CA CYS A 229 8.66 -13.27 15.29
C CYS A 229 8.73 -14.37 16.35
N ASP A 230 9.36 -14.06 17.46
CA ASP A 230 9.32 -14.93 18.63
C ASP A 230 7.94 -14.91 19.26
N ALA A 231 7.27 -16.07 19.21
CA ALA A 231 5.92 -16.23 19.74
C ALA A 231 5.85 -16.05 21.27
N SER A 232 6.96 -16.26 21.96
CA SER A 232 7.07 -16.13 23.43
C SER A 232 7.09 -14.68 23.92
N THR A 233 7.67 -13.78 23.10
CA THR A 233 7.81 -12.34 23.43
C THR A 233 6.78 -11.48 22.69
N CYS A 234 5.89 -12.07 21.90
CA CYS A 234 4.92 -11.35 21.08
C CYS A 234 3.71 -10.88 21.89
N GLU A 235 3.73 -9.64 22.35
CA GLU A 235 2.59 -9.00 23.03
C GLU A 235 1.49 -8.51 22.05
N ILE A 236 1.75 -8.48 20.73
CA ILE A 236 0.83 -7.91 19.71
C ILE A 236 -0.28 -8.89 19.31
N GLY A 237 -0.27 -10.10 19.89
CA GLY A 237 -1.25 -11.16 19.63
C GLY A 237 -0.72 -12.23 18.68
N ARG A 238 -0.84 -13.47 19.11
CA ARG A 238 -0.31 -14.68 18.44
C ARG A 238 -0.69 -14.81 16.95
N ALA A 239 -1.83 -14.24 16.54
CA ALA A 239 -2.29 -14.32 15.15
C ALA A 239 -1.49 -13.45 14.18
N SER A 240 -1.02 -12.24 14.59
CA SER A 240 -0.21 -11.39 13.74
C SER A 240 1.25 -11.83 13.66
N CYS A 241 1.75 -12.50 14.71
CA CYS A 241 3.08 -13.11 14.71
C CYS A 241 3.16 -14.33 13.81
N ARG A 242 2.10 -15.17 13.79
CA ARG A 242 2.06 -16.40 12.97
C ARG A 242 2.02 -16.11 11.46
N GLU A 243 1.64 -14.90 11.07
CA GLU A 243 1.63 -14.47 9.65
C GLU A 243 2.97 -13.88 9.20
N ARG A 244 3.93 -13.67 10.11
CA ARG A 244 5.25 -13.12 9.82
C ARG A 244 6.35 -14.19 9.69
N VAL A 245 5.99 -15.43 9.87
CA VAL A 245 6.88 -16.59 9.67
C VAL A 245 6.66 -17.17 8.28
#